data_07659253ea5611368f6177bb6466cf07
#
_entry.id   07659253ea5611368f6177bb6466cf07
#
_cell.length_a   1.000
_cell.length_b   1.000
_cell.length_c   1.000
_cell.angle_alpha   90.00
_cell.angle_beta   90.00
_cell.angle_gamma   90.00
#
_symmetry.space_group_name_H-M   'P 1'
#
loop_
_entity.id
_entity.type
_entity.pdbx_description
1 polymer ?
#
loop_
_entity_poly.entity_id
_entity_poly.type
_entity_poly.pdbx_seq_one_letter_code
_entity_poly.pdbx_strand_id
1 'polypeptide(L)'
;MSDVYLLDTNVISDLTDETRTGHAALNARFASFQQQVLLPSMAVGEIRFGFAKAPNLRPDKRATIDAFIACFDQVPFDKDCVEPYAIVRAELFKMHGTPEGKRSKFTEKHPEELTDKITGKELGIDEPDLIIASIAMAMNLILVTSDCKAGMTRVKEAADKVFRDGKFPVQLRTENWSLS
;
A
#
# COMPACT_ATOMS: atom_id res chain seq x y z
N MET A 1 -1.64 15.42 -18.44
CA MET A 1 -0.69 15.28 -17.32
C MET A 1 -0.05 13.91 -17.46
N SER A 2 1.27 13.79 -17.28
CA SER A 2 1.93 12.49 -17.22
C SER A 2 1.53 11.77 -15.93
N ASP A 3 1.37 10.45 -15.99
CA ASP A 3 1.11 9.64 -14.79
C ASP A 3 2.29 9.72 -13.83
N VAL A 4 1.99 9.76 -12.53
CA VAL A 4 2.98 9.73 -11.44
C VAL A 4 2.70 8.50 -10.59
N TYR A 5 3.75 7.79 -10.21
CA TYR A 5 3.69 6.48 -9.58
C TYR A 5 4.13 6.53 -8.13
N LEU A 6 3.40 5.86 -7.26
CA LEU A 6 3.72 5.68 -5.85
C LEU A 6 4.11 4.22 -5.62
N LEU A 7 5.32 3.97 -5.13
CA LEU A 7 5.79 2.59 -4.92
C LEU A 7 5.40 2.07 -3.54
N ASP A 8 4.76 0.90 -3.51
CA ASP A 8 4.51 0.15 -2.29
C ASP A 8 5.81 -0.39 -1.69
N THR A 9 5.81 -0.71 -0.40
CA THR A 9 6.93 -1.27 0.37
C THR A 9 7.51 -2.51 -0.28
N ASN A 10 6.64 -3.41 -0.77
CA ASN A 10 7.06 -4.64 -1.45
C ASN A 10 7.82 -4.34 -2.74
N VAL A 11 7.37 -3.37 -3.52
CA VAL A 11 8.02 -2.98 -4.78
C VAL A 11 9.40 -2.38 -4.53
N ILE A 12 9.55 -1.52 -3.51
CA ILE A 12 10.85 -0.97 -3.12
C ILE A 12 11.82 -2.10 -2.72
N SER A 13 11.33 -3.07 -1.95
CA SER A 13 12.11 -4.23 -1.54
C SER A 13 12.52 -5.11 -2.71
N ASP A 14 11.62 -5.32 -3.68
CA ASP A 14 11.87 -6.15 -4.86
C ASP A 14 12.83 -5.46 -5.85
N LEU A 15 12.75 -4.13 -6.01
CA LEU A 15 13.69 -3.34 -6.84
C LEU A 15 15.12 -3.35 -6.28
N THR A 16 15.27 -3.49 -4.97
CA THR A 16 16.57 -3.49 -4.31
C THR A 16 17.14 -4.89 -4.02
N ASP A 17 16.50 -5.95 -4.53
CA ASP A 17 16.91 -7.34 -4.36
C ASP A 17 16.87 -8.10 -5.69
N GLU A 18 18.02 -8.18 -6.38
CA GLU A 18 18.16 -8.84 -7.68
C GLU A 18 17.80 -10.33 -7.66
N THR A 19 17.71 -10.95 -6.49
CA THR A 19 17.37 -12.37 -6.35
C THR A 19 15.86 -12.63 -6.41
N ARG A 20 15.03 -11.58 -6.43
CA ARG A 20 13.59 -11.71 -6.49
C ARG A 20 13.08 -12.14 -7.86
N THR A 21 12.11 -13.04 -7.83
CA THR A 21 11.38 -13.45 -9.05
C THR A 21 10.68 -12.21 -9.65
N GLY A 22 10.86 -12.01 -10.97
CA GLY A 22 10.27 -10.83 -11.64
C GLY A 22 11.09 -9.55 -11.54
N HIS A 23 12.25 -9.54 -10.83
CA HIS A 23 13.10 -8.35 -10.68
C HIS A 23 13.45 -7.71 -12.03
N ALA A 24 13.82 -8.50 -13.05
CA ALA A 24 14.21 -7.96 -14.35
C ALA A 24 13.06 -7.20 -15.04
N ALA A 25 11.83 -7.74 -15.02
CA ALA A 25 10.65 -7.08 -15.59
C ALA A 25 10.31 -5.81 -14.80
N LEU A 26 10.31 -5.92 -13.47
CA LEU A 26 10.07 -4.79 -12.56
C LEU A 26 11.08 -3.67 -12.81
N ASN A 27 12.38 -3.98 -12.89
CA ASN A 27 13.45 -3.00 -13.10
C ASN A 27 13.38 -2.35 -14.49
N ALA A 28 13.05 -3.11 -15.54
CA ALA A 28 12.85 -2.56 -16.88
C ALA A 28 11.68 -1.54 -16.90
N ARG A 29 10.57 -1.87 -16.23
CA ARG A 29 9.42 -0.97 -16.11
C ARG A 29 9.76 0.27 -15.28
N PHE A 30 10.41 0.08 -14.15
CA PHE A 30 10.89 1.16 -13.29
C PHE A 30 11.81 2.12 -14.05
N ALA A 31 12.80 1.63 -14.81
CA ALA A 31 13.71 2.46 -15.58
C ALA A 31 12.99 3.37 -16.59
N SER A 32 11.83 2.93 -17.10
CA SER A 32 11.02 3.75 -18.02
C SER A 32 10.29 4.91 -17.33
N PHE A 33 10.06 4.85 -16.03
CA PHE A 33 9.24 5.80 -15.28
C PHE A 33 9.92 6.40 -14.04
N GLN A 34 11.21 6.13 -13.81
CA GLN A 34 11.90 6.51 -12.57
C GLN A 34 11.82 8.00 -12.20
N GLN A 35 11.70 8.89 -13.19
CA GLN A 35 11.56 10.34 -12.95
C GLN A 35 10.14 10.75 -12.54
N GLN A 36 9.20 9.82 -12.55
CA GLN A 36 7.79 10.01 -12.19
C GLN A 36 7.42 9.20 -10.95
N VAL A 37 8.42 8.76 -10.19
CA VAL A 37 8.25 7.91 -9.01
C VAL A 37 8.36 8.73 -7.73
N LEU A 38 7.44 8.45 -6.81
CA LEU A 38 7.43 8.95 -5.43
C LEU A 38 7.40 7.77 -4.45
N LEU A 39 7.92 7.98 -3.25
CA LEU A 39 7.86 6.97 -2.18
C LEU A 39 6.91 7.45 -1.07
N PRO A 40 5.96 6.62 -0.60
CA PRO A 40 5.21 6.98 0.59
C PRO A 40 6.10 6.93 1.82
N SER A 41 6.05 7.94 2.67
CA SER A 41 6.82 7.97 3.92
C SER A 41 6.51 6.77 4.82
N MET A 42 5.29 6.23 4.71
CA MET A 42 4.89 5.00 5.41
C MET A 42 5.71 3.79 4.94
N ALA A 43 5.88 3.59 3.64
CA ALA A 43 6.71 2.49 3.12
C ALA A 43 8.18 2.62 3.57
N VAL A 44 8.71 3.84 3.59
CA VAL A 44 10.05 4.10 4.14
C VAL A 44 10.10 3.77 5.63
N GLY A 45 9.06 4.11 6.38
CA GLY A 45 8.92 3.76 7.80
C GLY A 45 8.93 2.26 8.05
N GLU A 46 8.19 1.49 7.26
CA GLU A 46 8.16 0.01 7.34
C GLU A 46 9.54 -0.61 7.05
N ILE A 47 10.23 -0.11 6.03
CA ILE A 47 11.59 -0.54 5.71
C ILE A 47 12.54 -0.24 6.87
N ARG A 48 12.48 0.96 7.44
CA ARG A 48 13.28 1.36 8.62
C ARG A 48 12.96 0.50 9.84
N PHE A 49 11.69 0.18 10.07
CA PHE A 49 11.28 -0.75 11.12
C PHE A 49 11.86 -2.14 10.87
N GLY A 50 11.83 -2.64 9.64
CA GLY A 50 12.45 -3.90 9.25
C GLY A 50 13.95 -3.94 9.59
N PHE A 51 14.67 -2.85 9.34
CA PHE A 51 16.10 -2.73 9.72
C PHE A 51 16.30 -2.76 11.25
N ALA A 52 15.45 -2.06 12.00
CA ALA A 52 15.54 -2.04 13.45
C ALA A 52 15.24 -3.41 14.07
N LYS A 53 14.28 -4.14 13.49
CA LYS A 53 13.90 -5.49 13.93
C LYS A 53 14.93 -6.55 13.57
N ALA A 54 15.73 -6.35 12.52
CA ALA A 54 16.74 -7.27 12.03
C ALA A 54 18.16 -6.65 12.11
N PRO A 55 18.74 -6.51 13.33
CA PRO A 55 20.02 -5.83 13.50
C PRO A 55 21.19 -6.52 12.78
N ASN A 56 21.04 -7.81 12.45
CA ASN A 56 22.03 -8.60 11.73
C ASN A 56 21.84 -8.56 10.19
N LEU A 57 20.97 -7.69 9.68
CA LEU A 57 20.83 -7.49 8.23
C LEU A 57 22.19 -7.06 7.67
N ARG A 58 22.59 -7.70 6.55
CA ARG A 58 23.86 -7.42 5.89
C ARG A 58 23.99 -5.92 5.58
N PRO A 59 25.13 -5.31 5.97
CA PRO A 59 25.35 -3.86 5.78
C PRO A 59 25.23 -3.40 4.33
N ASP A 60 25.67 -4.23 3.37
CA ASP A 60 25.56 -3.97 1.93
C ASP A 60 24.10 -3.86 1.47
N LYS A 61 23.23 -4.76 1.90
CA LYS A 61 21.79 -4.73 1.59
C LYS A 61 21.14 -3.46 2.14
N ARG A 62 21.48 -3.10 3.36
CA ARG A 62 20.97 -1.86 3.97
C ARG A 62 21.43 -0.62 3.20
N ALA A 63 22.73 -0.56 2.84
CA ALA A 63 23.28 0.55 2.07
C ALA A 63 22.61 0.70 0.70
N THR A 64 22.32 -0.42 0.01
CA THR A 64 21.61 -0.42 -1.28
C THR A 64 20.22 0.19 -1.15
N ILE A 65 19.45 -0.24 -0.14
CA ILE A 65 18.09 0.29 0.09
C ILE A 65 18.15 1.77 0.50
N ASP A 66 19.09 2.17 1.36
CA ASP A 66 19.26 3.55 1.79
C ASP A 66 19.61 4.47 0.59
N ALA A 67 20.50 4.01 -0.29
CA ALA A 67 20.85 4.74 -1.51
C ALA A 67 19.65 4.86 -2.46
N PHE A 68 18.85 3.80 -2.61
CA PHE A 68 17.62 3.85 -3.40
C PHE A 68 16.64 4.88 -2.84
N ILE A 69 16.32 4.82 -1.56
CA ILE A 69 15.38 5.75 -0.91
C ILE A 69 15.84 7.20 -1.07
N ALA A 70 17.14 7.46 -0.98
CA ALA A 70 17.69 8.81 -1.09
C ALA A 70 17.55 9.44 -2.49
N CYS A 71 17.25 8.66 -3.52
CA CYS A 71 17.07 9.13 -4.89
C CYS A 71 15.66 9.70 -5.18
N PHE A 72 14.68 9.53 -4.28
CA PHE A 72 13.29 9.87 -4.55
C PHE A 72 12.68 10.77 -3.49
N ASP A 73 11.75 11.62 -3.93
CA ASP A 73 10.95 12.42 -3.03
C ASP A 73 9.96 11.54 -2.26
N GLN A 74 9.80 11.86 -0.97
CA GLN A 74 8.89 11.16 -0.08
C GLN A 74 7.61 11.94 0.10
N VAL A 75 6.48 11.24 0.00
CA VAL A 75 5.15 11.79 0.20
C VAL A 75 4.63 11.42 1.59
N PRO A 76 4.31 12.39 2.44
CA PRO A 76 3.77 12.14 3.76
C PRO A 76 2.27 11.77 3.69
N PHE A 77 1.79 11.09 4.72
CA PHE A 77 0.37 11.06 5.03
C PHE A 77 0.01 12.41 5.69
N ASP A 78 -0.64 13.26 4.96
CA ASP A 78 -1.00 14.61 5.40
C ASP A 78 -2.53 14.79 5.56
N LYS A 79 -2.97 16.03 5.76
CA LYS A 79 -4.39 16.37 5.95
C LYS A 79 -5.29 15.96 4.77
N ASP A 80 -4.75 15.96 3.55
CA ASP A 80 -5.53 15.64 2.35
C ASP A 80 -5.76 14.12 2.22
N CYS A 81 -4.92 13.32 2.88
CA CYS A 81 -5.05 11.85 2.94
C CYS A 81 -6.07 11.37 4.00
N VAL A 82 -6.46 12.24 4.94
CA VAL A 82 -7.33 11.85 6.08
C VAL A 82 -8.70 11.37 5.62
N GLU A 83 -9.31 12.07 4.66
CA GLU A 83 -10.65 11.73 4.20
C GLU A 83 -10.70 10.41 3.41
N PRO A 84 -9.90 10.19 2.35
CA PRO A 84 -9.89 8.90 1.66
C PRO A 84 -9.55 7.75 2.61
N TYR A 85 -8.60 7.93 3.54
CA TYR A 85 -8.31 6.94 4.56
C TYR A 85 -9.53 6.58 5.41
N ALA A 86 -10.21 7.58 5.97
CA ALA A 86 -11.35 7.36 6.85
C ALA A 86 -12.51 6.64 6.13
N ILE A 87 -12.78 7.04 4.88
CA ILE A 87 -13.90 6.49 4.11
C ILE A 87 -13.60 5.05 3.65
N VAL A 88 -12.40 4.78 3.15
CA VAL A 88 -12.00 3.43 2.70
C VAL A 88 -11.94 2.48 3.88
N ARG A 89 -11.35 2.92 5.01
CA ARG A 89 -11.33 2.15 6.25
C ARG A 89 -12.75 1.81 6.73
N ALA A 90 -13.64 2.78 6.76
CA ALA A 90 -15.03 2.56 7.15
C ALA A 90 -15.75 1.59 6.21
N GLU A 91 -15.46 1.63 4.90
CA GLU A 91 -16.03 0.69 3.94
C GLU A 91 -15.52 -0.73 4.15
N LEU A 92 -14.22 -0.91 4.42
CA LEU A 92 -13.65 -2.22 4.79
C LEU A 92 -14.35 -2.85 6.00
N PHE A 93 -14.55 -2.06 7.06
CA PHE A 93 -15.27 -2.55 8.24
C PHE A 93 -16.73 -2.88 7.95
N LYS A 94 -17.41 -2.13 7.07
CA LYS A 94 -18.78 -2.48 6.63
C LYS A 94 -18.83 -3.78 5.82
N MET A 95 -17.81 -4.02 5.00
CA MET A 95 -17.75 -5.23 4.17
C MET A 95 -17.37 -6.46 5.00
N HIS A 96 -16.45 -6.34 5.94
CA HIS A 96 -15.80 -7.47 6.60
C HIS A 96 -15.95 -7.51 8.11
N GLY A 97 -16.21 -6.38 8.77
CA GLY A 97 -16.31 -6.30 10.23
C GLY A 97 -17.55 -7.02 10.78
N THR A 98 -17.46 -7.42 12.04
CA THR A 98 -18.55 -8.06 12.80
C THR A 98 -19.33 -7.00 13.57
N PRO A 99 -20.62 -6.76 13.24
CA PRO A 99 -21.42 -5.75 13.94
C PRO A 99 -21.58 -6.09 15.42
N GLU A 100 -21.32 -5.11 16.29
CA GLU A 100 -21.52 -5.23 17.73
C GLU A 100 -22.92 -4.71 18.13
N GLY A 101 -23.88 -5.62 18.31
CA GLY A 101 -25.24 -5.30 18.74
C GLY A 101 -26.00 -4.42 17.74
N LYS A 102 -26.90 -3.53 18.26
CA LYS A 102 -27.72 -2.63 17.43
C LYS A 102 -27.02 -1.29 17.09
N ARG A 103 -25.80 -1.09 17.53
CA ARG A 103 -25.02 0.13 17.28
C ARG A 103 -24.14 -0.06 16.05
N SER A 104 -23.86 1.01 15.32
CA SER A 104 -22.93 1.02 14.18
C SER A 104 -21.47 0.89 14.65
N LYS A 105 -21.21 -0.09 15.50
CA LYS A 105 -19.89 -0.45 15.99
C LYS A 105 -19.52 -1.84 15.50
N PHE A 106 -18.25 -2.09 15.39
CA PHE A 106 -17.69 -3.40 15.04
C PHE A 106 -16.88 -3.91 16.25
N THR A 107 -16.75 -5.22 16.36
CA THR A 107 -15.92 -5.87 17.40
C THR A 107 -14.45 -5.62 17.15
N GLU A 108 -14.07 -5.66 15.87
CA GLU A 108 -12.72 -5.39 15.43
C GLU A 108 -12.41 -3.89 15.53
N LYS A 109 -11.19 -3.55 15.94
CA LYS A 109 -10.70 -2.16 16.07
C LYS A 109 -9.67 -1.82 15.00
N HIS A 110 -8.94 -2.81 14.52
CA HIS A 110 -7.87 -2.67 13.56
C HIS A 110 -8.16 -3.49 12.29
N PRO A 111 -7.72 -3.04 11.10
CA PRO A 111 -7.93 -3.76 9.85
C PRO A 111 -7.34 -5.17 9.87
N GLU A 112 -6.23 -5.36 10.58
CA GLU A 112 -5.53 -6.64 10.77
C GLU A 112 -6.41 -7.70 11.45
N GLU A 113 -7.39 -7.28 12.25
CA GLU A 113 -8.32 -8.16 12.97
C GLU A 113 -9.47 -8.65 12.08
N LEU A 114 -9.63 -8.07 10.87
CA LEU A 114 -10.70 -8.44 9.96
C LEU A 114 -10.48 -9.85 9.38
N THR A 115 -11.53 -10.66 9.44
CA THR A 115 -11.51 -12.05 8.99
C THR A 115 -12.54 -12.32 7.91
N ASP A 116 -12.27 -13.31 7.08
CA ASP A 116 -13.24 -13.84 6.14
C ASP A 116 -14.39 -14.52 6.90
N LYS A 117 -15.62 -14.09 6.65
CA LYS A 117 -16.82 -14.52 7.38
C LYS A 117 -17.18 -16.01 7.17
N ILE A 118 -16.63 -16.64 6.13
CA ILE A 118 -16.91 -18.04 5.80
C ILE A 118 -15.82 -18.93 6.39
N THR A 119 -14.55 -18.53 6.19
CA THR A 119 -13.40 -19.37 6.56
C THR A 119 -12.81 -19.04 7.92
N GLY A 120 -13.12 -17.86 8.49
CA GLY A 120 -12.53 -17.34 9.72
C GLY A 120 -11.06 -16.96 9.62
N LYS A 121 -10.46 -17.00 8.41
CA LYS A 121 -9.05 -16.64 8.21
C LYS A 121 -8.90 -15.12 8.16
N GLU A 122 -7.76 -14.64 8.67
CA GLU A 122 -7.36 -13.23 8.54
C GLU A 122 -7.37 -12.82 7.06
N LEU A 123 -7.83 -11.60 6.79
CA LEU A 123 -7.89 -11.05 5.44
C LEU A 123 -6.54 -10.54 4.97
N GLY A 124 -5.57 -10.39 5.89
CA GLY A 124 -4.23 -9.89 5.60
C GLY A 124 -4.21 -8.43 5.18
N ILE A 125 -5.16 -7.64 5.69
CA ILE A 125 -5.22 -6.19 5.48
C ILE A 125 -4.39 -5.55 6.59
N ASP A 126 -3.37 -4.78 6.21
CA ASP A 126 -2.52 -4.07 7.15
C ASP A 126 -2.84 -2.56 7.12
N GLU A 127 -2.74 -1.87 8.27
CA GLU A 127 -2.97 -0.43 8.37
C GLU A 127 -2.04 0.38 7.43
N PRO A 128 -0.74 0.05 7.26
CA PRO A 128 0.14 0.66 6.28
C PRO A 128 -0.40 0.64 4.84
N ASP A 129 -1.01 -0.46 4.41
CA ASP A 129 -1.61 -0.58 3.07
C ASP A 129 -2.71 0.46 2.84
N LEU A 130 -3.57 0.67 3.87
CA LEU A 130 -4.61 1.70 3.85
C LEU A 130 -4.04 3.11 3.76
N ILE A 131 -2.98 3.38 4.50
CA ILE A 131 -2.29 4.68 4.51
C ILE A 131 -1.69 4.95 3.12
N ILE A 132 -0.97 3.98 2.55
CA ILE A 132 -0.36 4.09 1.22
C ILE A 132 -1.43 4.29 0.13
N ALA A 133 -2.50 3.50 0.16
CA ALA A 133 -3.61 3.64 -0.76
C ALA A 133 -4.29 5.02 -0.67
N SER A 134 -4.41 5.55 0.54
CA SER A 134 -5.01 6.87 0.79
C SER A 134 -4.16 8.01 0.26
N ILE A 135 -2.83 7.91 0.35
CA ILE A 135 -1.89 8.85 -0.28
C ILE A 135 -2.08 8.81 -1.81
N ALA A 136 -2.16 7.62 -2.41
CA ALA A 136 -2.37 7.46 -3.85
C ALA A 136 -3.70 8.10 -4.30
N MET A 137 -4.77 7.92 -3.53
CA MET A 137 -6.09 8.51 -3.83
C MET A 137 -6.07 10.03 -3.67
N ALA A 138 -5.52 10.56 -2.58
CA ALA A 138 -5.49 11.99 -2.30
C ALA A 138 -4.74 12.78 -3.39
N MET A 139 -3.65 12.24 -3.88
CA MET A 139 -2.79 12.87 -4.88
C MET A 139 -3.07 12.40 -6.32
N ASN A 140 -4.07 11.53 -6.52
CA ASN A 140 -4.40 10.94 -7.83
C ASN A 140 -3.20 10.25 -8.50
N LEU A 141 -2.43 9.49 -7.72
CA LEU A 141 -1.26 8.73 -8.19
C LEU A 141 -1.66 7.31 -8.61
N ILE A 142 -0.78 6.65 -9.36
CA ILE A 142 -0.88 5.21 -9.62
C ILE A 142 -0.05 4.47 -8.57
N LEU A 143 -0.71 3.65 -7.76
CA LEU A 143 -0.04 2.80 -6.79
C LEU A 143 0.55 1.58 -7.49
N VAL A 144 1.86 1.45 -7.46
CA VAL A 144 2.56 0.26 -7.95
C VAL A 144 2.73 -0.70 -6.78
N THR A 145 2.14 -1.88 -6.90
CA THR A 145 2.22 -2.92 -5.89
C THR A 145 2.45 -4.29 -6.52
N SER A 146 3.31 -5.09 -5.92
CA SER A 146 3.49 -6.50 -6.25
C SER A 146 2.74 -7.43 -5.30
N ASP A 147 1.93 -6.85 -4.39
CA ASP A 147 1.22 -7.64 -3.40
C ASP A 147 0.16 -8.54 -4.05
N CYS A 148 0.49 -9.82 -4.13
CA CYS A 148 -0.42 -10.89 -4.54
C CYS A 148 -1.29 -11.39 -3.36
N LYS A 149 -1.08 -10.86 -2.15
CA LYS A 149 -1.87 -11.22 -0.98
C LYS A 149 -3.23 -10.55 -1.05
N ALA A 150 -4.19 -11.14 -0.38
CA ALA A 150 -5.56 -10.66 -0.39
C ALA A 150 -5.73 -9.24 0.20
N GLY A 151 -4.78 -8.75 1.00
CA GLY A 151 -4.86 -7.48 1.72
C GLY A 151 -5.06 -6.27 0.81
N MET A 152 -4.10 -5.96 -0.05
CA MET A 152 -4.19 -4.82 -0.97
C MET A 152 -5.35 -4.97 -1.98
N THR A 153 -5.67 -6.21 -2.40
CA THR A 153 -6.86 -6.47 -3.23
C THR A 153 -8.14 -6.03 -2.53
N ARG A 154 -8.27 -6.31 -1.23
CA ARG A 154 -9.42 -5.92 -0.42
C ARG A 154 -9.50 -4.41 -0.19
N VAL A 155 -8.36 -3.77 0.04
CA VAL A 155 -8.27 -2.30 0.11
C VAL A 155 -8.75 -1.69 -1.20
N LYS A 156 -8.31 -2.23 -2.33
CA LYS A 156 -8.75 -1.78 -3.65
C LYS A 156 -10.25 -2.00 -3.88
N GLU A 157 -10.80 -3.15 -3.51
CA GLU A 157 -12.24 -3.42 -3.62
C GLU A 157 -13.08 -2.40 -2.82
N ALA A 158 -12.65 -2.06 -1.61
CA ALA A 158 -13.30 -1.05 -0.78
C ALA A 158 -13.17 0.36 -1.38
N ALA A 159 -11.99 0.73 -1.88
CA ALA A 159 -11.76 2.01 -2.55
C ALA A 159 -12.58 2.15 -3.84
N ASP A 160 -12.67 1.09 -4.66
CA ASP A 160 -13.50 1.05 -5.86
C ASP A 160 -14.99 1.21 -5.52
N LYS A 161 -15.42 0.63 -4.39
CA LYS A 161 -16.80 0.81 -3.91
C LYS A 161 -17.05 2.25 -3.44
N VAL A 162 -16.13 2.83 -2.69
CA VAL A 162 -16.17 4.23 -2.26
C VAL A 162 -16.29 5.17 -3.48
N PHE A 163 -15.50 4.94 -4.52
CA PHE A 163 -15.56 5.72 -5.77
C PHE A 163 -16.91 5.55 -6.47
N ARG A 164 -17.39 4.32 -6.68
CA ARG A 164 -18.67 4.03 -7.33
C ARG A 164 -19.88 4.61 -6.58
N ASP A 165 -19.82 4.62 -5.25
CA ASP A 165 -20.85 5.21 -4.41
C ASP A 165 -20.78 6.75 -4.36
N GLY A 166 -19.83 7.37 -5.08
CA GLY A 166 -19.64 8.83 -5.13
C GLY A 166 -19.18 9.45 -3.81
N LYS A 167 -18.63 8.63 -2.89
CA LYS A 167 -18.16 9.09 -1.56
C LYS A 167 -16.81 9.80 -1.64
N PHE A 168 -15.99 9.46 -2.65
CA PHE A 168 -14.73 10.12 -2.93
C PHE A 168 -14.53 10.22 -4.46
N PRO A 169 -14.03 11.37 -4.99
CA PRO A 169 -14.03 11.62 -6.44
C PRO A 169 -12.87 10.94 -7.19
N VAL A 170 -11.88 10.39 -6.49
CA VAL A 170 -10.71 9.77 -7.10
C VAL A 170 -10.74 8.26 -6.90
N GLN A 171 -10.59 7.52 -7.99
CA GLN A 171 -10.47 6.06 -7.96
C GLN A 171 -9.04 5.65 -7.62
N LEU A 172 -8.86 4.63 -6.78
CA LEU A 172 -7.57 4.02 -6.55
C LEU A 172 -7.10 3.26 -7.80
N ARG A 173 -6.09 3.79 -8.48
CA ARG A 173 -5.44 3.16 -9.63
C ARG A 173 -4.26 2.33 -9.15
N THR A 174 -4.16 1.09 -9.59
CA THR A 174 -3.05 0.20 -9.22
C THR A 174 -2.43 -0.44 -10.45
N GLU A 175 -1.11 -0.63 -10.45
CA GLU A 175 -0.36 -1.39 -11.44
C GLU A 175 0.53 -2.43 -10.76
N ASN A 176 0.74 -3.56 -11.43
CA ASN A 176 1.76 -4.54 -11.04
C ASN A 176 2.83 -4.61 -12.13
N TRP A 177 4.04 -4.12 -11.82
CA TRP A 177 5.15 -4.06 -12.76
C TRP A 177 5.98 -5.36 -12.82
N SER A 178 5.71 -6.31 -11.92
CA SER A 178 6.38 -7.62 -11.91
C SER A 178 5.74 -8.63 -12.89
N LEU A 179 4.56 -8.30 -13.40
CA LEU A 179 3.84 -9.12 -14.39
C LEU A 179 4.19 -8.61 -15.79
N SER A 180 4.93 -9.39 -16.54
CA SER A 180 5.22 -9.18 -17.98
C SER A 180 4.10 -9.69 -18.85
#